data_0e079fbfb562498be970ecacd630c829
#
_entry.id   0e079fbfb562498be970ecacd630c829
#
_cell.length_a   1.000
_cell.length_b   1.000
_cell.length_c   1.000
_cell.angle_alpha   90.00
_cell.angle_beta   90.00
_cell.angle_gamma   90.00
#
_symmetry.space_group_name_H-M   'P 1'
#
loop_
_entity.id
_entity.type
_entity.pdbx_description
1 polymer ?
#
loop_
_entity_poly.entity_id
_entity_poly.type
_entity_poly.pdbx_seq_one_letter_code
_entity_poly.pdbx_strand_id
1 'polypeptide(L)'
;PMIKLELQHIYRQSDDKFISVLNNIRNNECDQQDLEELNAHYKEEFVPEKNEQYITLTSHNRLADQINQEELAKLSGKMHNVKAVVKDDFQQGAYPTEETLTLKLGAQVMFIKNDTGEDRKYFNGKIGVVKELNLDKHQVLVGFKDGSEDVVVRRETWENIKYKYNKGEDKIEEEVLGTFSQFPLRLAWAITIHKSQGLTFEKAIIDAGTSFAAGQVRSEERRVGK
;
A
#
# COMPACT_ATOMS: atom_id res chain seq x y z
N PRO A 1 -19.85 -13.75 -29.16
CA PRO A 1 -18.76 -14.62 -28.72
C PRO A 1 -17.96 -13.92 -27.63
N MET A 2 -17.70 -14.60 -26.52
CA MET A 2 -16.91 -14.09 -25.41
C MET A 2 -15.43 -14.31 -25.74
N ILE A 3 -14.64 -13.25 -25.80
CA ILE A 3 -13.19 -13.33 -26.01
C ILE A 3 -12.55 -13.55 -24.65
N LYS A 4 -11.81 -14.66 -24.50
CA LYS A 4 -10.99 -14.92 -23.32
C LYS A 4 -9.56 -14.44 -23.61
N LEU A 5 -9.02 -13.58 -22.73
CA LEU A 5 -7.63 -13.17 -22.74
C LEU A 5 -6.96 -13.71 -21.49
N GLU A 6 -5.87 -14.43 -21.65
CA GLU A 6 -5.04 -14.95 -20.57
C GLU A 6 -3.66 -14.29 -20.59
N LEU A 7 -3.28 -13.67 -19.47
CA LEU A 7 -1.96 -13.06 -19.31
C LEU A 7 -0.98 -14.14 -18.86
N GLN A 8 0.00 -14.44 -19.71
CA GLN A 8 0.97 -15.54 -19.50
C GLN A 8 2.31 -15.06 -18.92
N HIS A 9 2.64 -13.78 -19.05
CA HIS A 9 3.95 -13.28 -18.64
C HIS A 9 3.91 -12.56 -17.28
N ILE A 10 4.84 -12.93 -16.38
CA ILE A 10 4.99 -12.33 -15.06
C ILE A 10 6.15 -11.32 -15.11
N TYR A 11 5.82 -10.02 -15.03
CA TYR A 11 6.81 -8.93 -15.08
C TYR A 11 7.33 -8.51 -13.71
N ARG A 12 6.67 -8.91 -12.63
CA ARG A 12 6.93 -8.41 -11.26
C ARG A 12 7.99 -9.19 -10.50
N GLN A 13 8.21 -10.43 -10.90
CA GLN A 13 9.13 -11.36 -10.24
C GLN A 13 10.05 -11.96 -11.30
N SER A 14 11.34 -12.01 -11.00
CA SER A 14 12.38 -12.55 -11.89
C SER A 14 13.00 -13.86 -11.39
N ASP A 15 12.63 -14.31 -10.18
CA ASP A 15 13.09 -15.59 -9.64
C ASP A 15 12.19 -16.72 -10.17
N ASP A 16 12.69 -17.48 -11.14
CA ASP A 16 11.95 -18.55 -11.79
C ASP A 16 11.53 -19.67 -10.83
N LYS A 17 12.35 -19.97 -9.82
CA LYS A 17 12.05 -20.98 -8.80
C LYS A 17 10.87 -20.52 -7.94
N PHE A 18 10.92 -19.29 -7.47
CA PHE A 18 9.83 -18.70 -6.68
C PHE A 18 8.54 -18.56 -7.50
N ILE A 19 8.64 -18.18 -8.78
CA ILE A 19 7.49 -18.15 -9.71
C ILE A 19 6.87 -19.54 -9.84
N SER A 20 7.68 -20.60 -9.94
CA SER A 20 7.22 -21.98 -10.03
C SER A 20 6.42 -22.38 -8.78
N VAL A 21 6.99 -22.15 -7.58
CA VAL A 21 6.32 -22.43 -6.30
C VAL A 21 4.97 -21.71 -6.22
N LEU A 22 4.93 -20.40 -6.56
CA LEU A 22 3.68 -19.63 -6.57
C LEU A 22 2.65 -20.16 -7.56
N ASN A 23 3.08 -20.64 -8.72
CA ASN A 23 2.18 -21.25 -9.71
C ASN A 23 1.64 -22.60 -9.22
N ASN A 24 2.48 -23.45 -8.60
CA ASN A 24 2.08 -24.72 -8.03
C ASN A 24 1.02 -24.51 -6.92
N ILE A 25 1.23 -23.54 -6.02
CA ILE A 25 0.22 -23.17 -5.03
C ILE A 25 -1.07 -22.69 -5.70
N ARG A 26 -0.96 -21.85 -6.73
CA ARG A 26 -2.13 -21.35 -7.48
C ARG A 26 -2.95 -22.45 -8.12
N ASN A 27 -2.28 -23.44 -8.68
CA ASN A 27 -2.91 -24.55 -9.39
C ASN A 27 -3.33 -25.70 -8.47
N ASN A 28 -3.03 -25.59 -7.16
CA ASN A 28 -3.18 -26.67 -6.18
C ASN A 28 -2.35 -27.91 -6.54
N GLU A 29 -1.13 -27.69 -7.03
CA GLU A 29 -0.14 -28.68 -7.44
C GLU A 29 1.12 -28.63 -6.54
N CYS A 30 1.01 -27.94 -5.39
CA CYS A 30 2.10 -27.77 -4.42
C CYS A 30 2.53 -29.12 -3.86
N ASP A 31 3.82 -29.43 -3.97
CA ASP A 31 4.44 -30.63 -3.44
C ASP A 31 5.26 -30.37 -2.15
N GLN A 32 5.91 -31.42 -1.65
CA GLN A 32 6.72 -31.32 -0.43
C GLN A 32 7.94 -30.39 -0.62
N GLN A 33 8.49 -30.33 -1.81
CA GLN A 33 9.66 -29.49 -2.13
C GLN A 33 9.30 -28.02 -2.15
N ASP A 34 8.12 -27.67 -2.68
CA ASP A 34 7.57 -26.32 -2.65
C ASP A 34 7.34 -25.86 -1.21
N LEU A 35 6.80 -26.74 -0.34
CA LEU A 35 6.60 -26.45 1.08
C LEU A 35 7.92 -26.25 1.83
N GLU A 36 8.95 -27.03 1.53
CA GLU A 36 10.28 -26.88 2.13
C GLU A 36 10.90 -25.53 1.73
N GLU A 37 10.75 -25.12 0.46
CA GLU A 37 11.21 -23.81 -0.01
C GLU A 37 10.51 -22.65 0.72
N LEU A 38 9.20 -22.72 0.88
CA LEU A 38 8.43 -21.72 1.62
C LEU A 38 8.83 -21.70 3.10
N ASN A 39 8.95 -22.86 3.72
CA ASN A 39 9.30 -22.99 5.13
C ASN A 39 10.74 -22.55 5.42
N ALA A 40 11.64 -22.54 4.43
CA ALA A 40 12.98 -21.98 4.58
C ALA A 40 12.97 -20.48 4.91
N HIS A 41 11.90 -19.77 4.56
CA HIS A 41 11.68 -18.36 4.89
C HIS A 41 10.98 -18.15 6.25
N TYR A 42 10.49 -19.22 6.88
CA TYR A 42 9.86 -19.14 8.20
C TYR A 42 10.90 -18.81 9.28
N LYS A 43 10.62 -17.75 10.03
CA LYS A 43 11.44 -17.32 11.16
C LYS A 43 10.51 -17.03 12.34
N GLU A 44 10.55 -17.91 13.33
CA GLU A 44 9.86 -17.69 14.60
C GLU A 44 10.47 -16.46 15.29
N GLU A 45 9.63 -15.61 15.88
CA GLU A 45 10.03 -14.40 16.60
C GLU A 45 10.93 -13.43 15.80
N PHE A 46 10.74 -13.37 14.47
CA PHE A 46 11.51 -12.42 13.66
C PHE A 46 11.21 -10.97 14.05
N VAL A 47 12.23 -10.25 14.47
CA VAL A 47 12.16 -8.82 14.75
C VAL A 47 13.07 -8.11 13.75
N PRO A 48 12.52 -7.26 12.86
CA PRO A 48 13.35 -6.49 11.93
C PRO A 48 14.24 -5.51 12.67
N GLU A 49 15.43 -5.25 12.14
CA GLU A 49 16.27 -4.19 12.67
C GLU A 49 15.61 -2.82 12.44
N LYS A 50 15.84 -1.88 13.36
CA LYS A 50 15.23 -0.52 13.29
C LYS A 50 15.50 0.22 11.98
N ASN A 51 16.54 -0.17 11.26
CA ASN A 51 16.92 0.44 9.98
C ASN A 51 16.35 -0.29 8.75
N GLU A 52 15.68 -1.40 8.93
CA GLU A 52 15.07 -2.13 7.84
C GLU A 52 13.60 -1.71 7.65
N GLN A 53 13.23 -1.44 6.40
CA GLN A 53 11.87 -1.02 6.06
C GLN A 53 11.02 -2.25 5.72
N TYR A 54 10.77 -3.12 6.71
CA TYR A 54 9.78 -4.17 6.55
C TYR A 54 8.37 -3.59 6.65
N ILE A 55 7.47 -4.19 5.87
CA ILE A 55 6.04 -4.00 6.03
C ILE A 55 5.40 -5.32 6.47
N THR A 56 4.54 -5.29 7.48
CA THR A 56 3.81 -6.47 7.93
C THR A 56 2.49 -6.59 7.17
N LEU A 57 2.29 -7.71 6.50
CA LEU A 57 1.04 -8.04 5.81
C LEU A 57 0.16 -8.85 6.75
N THR A 58 -1.00 -8.31 7.11
CA THR A 58 -1.94 -8.95 8.03
C THR A 58 -3.29 -9.25 7.38
N SER A 59 -4.05 -10.15 7.98
CA SER A 59 -5.40 -10.48 7.49
C SER A 59 -6.47 -9.46 7.90
N HIS A 60 -6.27 -8.70 8.98
CA HIS A 60 -7.28 -7.84 9.59
C HIS A 60 -6.84 -6.37 9.72
N ASN A 61 -7.73 -5.42 9.36
CA ASN A 61 -7.47 -3.99 9.52
C ASN A 61 -7.08 -3.64 10.96
N ARG A 62 -7.79 -4.19 11.97
CA ARG A 62 -7.52 -3.91 13.38
C ARG A 62 -6.07 -4.23 13.78
N LEU A 63 -5.52 -5.34 13.29
CA LEU A 63 -4.14 -5.72 13.60
C LEU A 63 -3.14 -4.79 12.90
N ALA A 64 -3.38 -4.45 11.63
CA ALA A 64 -2.55 -3.49 10.92
C ALA A 64 -2.56 -2.13 11.62
N ASP A 65 -3.73 -1.64 12.02
CA ASP A 65 -3.88 -0.36 12.72
C ASP A 65 -3.18 -0.39 14.08
N GLN A 66 -3.30 -1.50 14.84
CA GLN A 66 -2.62 -1.69 16.11
C GLN A 66 -1.09 -1.62 15.95
N ILE A 67 -0.51 -2.38 15.00
CA ILE A 67 0.94 -2.36 14.72
C ILE A 67 1.40 -0.94 14.36
N ASN A 68 0.67 -0.27 13.46
CA ASN A 68 1.00 1.08 13.05
C ASN A 68 0.97 2.08 14.21
N GLN A 69 -0.01 1.97 15.12
CA GLN A 69 -0.11 2.82 16.31
C GLN A 69 1.01 2.54 17.31
N GLU A 70 1.33 1.27 17.57
CA GLU A 70 2.42 0.87 18.46
C GLU A 70 3.77 1.36 17.96
N GLU A 71 4.07 1.19 16.67
CA GLU A 71 5.31 1.67 16.06
C GLU A 71 5.40 3.20 16.06
N LEU A 72 4.29 3.88 15.75
CA LEU A 72 4.21 5.33 15.83
C LEU A 72 4.42 5.83 17.27
N ALA A 73 3.90 5.12 18.28
CA ALA A 73 4.08 5.47 19.70
C ALA A 73 5.54 5.37 20.15
N LYS A 74 6.31 4.41 19.63
CA LYS A 74 7.74 4.23 19.93
C LYS A 74 8.63 5.37 19.42
N LEU A 75 8.15 6.15 18.44
CA LEU A 75 8.90 7.29 17.93
C LEU A 75 8.85 8.45 18.94
N SER A 76 10.01 9.06 19.16
CA SER A 76 10.13 10.32 19.92
C SER A 76 9.56 11.49 19.10
N GLY A 77 9.21 12.58 19.80
CA GLY A 77 8.77 13.80 19.15
C GLY A 77 7.26 14.01 19.14
N LYS A 78 6.88 15.17 18.62
CA LYS A 78 5.49 15.63 18.61
C LYS A 78 4.65 14.86 17.60
N MET A 79 3.47 14.45 18.02
CA MET A 79 2.45 13.90 17.15
C MET A 79 1.69 15.02 16.42
N HIS A 80 1.50 14.84 15.14
CA HIS A 80 0.78 15.77 14.29
C HIS A 80 -0.43 15.08 13.65
N ASN A 81 -1.61 15.62 13.93
CA ASN A 81 -2.86 15.14 13.37
C ASN A 81 -3.27 16.04 12.21
N VAL A 82 -3.26 15.51 11.02
CA VAL A 82 -3.60 16.24 9.80
C VAL A 82 -4.97 15.80 9.32
N LYS A 83 -5.95 16.71 9.46
CA LYS A 83 -7.32 16.43 9.04
C LYS A 83 -7.48 16.62 7.53
N ALA A 84 -8.18 15.70 6.87
CA ALA A 84 -8.59 15.84 5.48
C ALA A 84 -9.58 16.99 5.31
N VAL A 85 -9.65 17.54 4.11
CA VAL A 85 -10.69 18.46 3.71
C VAL A 85 -11.67 17.69 2.83
N VAL A 86 -12.86 17.45 3.34
CA VAL A 86 -13.94 16.76 2.62
C VAL A 86 -14.97 17.81 2.24
N LYS A 87 -15.41 17.79 0.97
CA LYS A 87 -16.45 18.70 0.45
C LYS A 87 -17.49 17.88 -0.27
N ASP A 88 -18.73 18.33 -0.13
CA ASP A 88 -19.90 17.80 -0.82
C ASP A 88 -20.09 16.29 -0.61
N ASP A 89 -20.60 15.54 -1.59
CA ASP A 89 -20.90 14.12 -1.46
C ASP A 89 -19.66 13.24 -1.71
N PHE A 90 -18.82 13.09 -0.69
CA PHE A 90 -17.73 12.11 -0.68
C PHE A 90 -17.92 11.17 0.51
N GLN A 91 -18.41 9.97 0.26
CA GLN A 91 -18.77 9.01 1.30
C GLN A 91 -17.54 8.50 2.08
N GLN A 92 -17.67 8.37 3.40
CA GLN A 92 -16.58 7.92 4.29
C GLN A 92 -16.00 6.54 3.89
N GLY A 93 -16.85 5.62 3.41
CA GLY A 93 -16.41 4.30 2.94
C GLY A 93 -15.52 4.33 1.69
N ALA A 94 -15.48 5.46 0.97
CA ALA A 94 -14.66 5.67 -0.23
C ALA A 94 -13.37 6.46 0.05
N TYR A 95 -13.07 6.81 1.30
CA TYR A 95 -11.86 7.56 1.62
C TYR A 95 -10.60 6.79 1.22
N PRO A 96 -9.71 7.40 0.43
CA PRO A 96 -8.49 6.74 -0.02
C PRO A 96 -7.47 6.53 1.11
N THR A 97 -7.51 7.38 2.14
CA THR A 97 -6.68 7.29 3.35
C THR A 97 -7.48 7.74 4.57
N GLU A 98 -6.84 7.76 5.75
CA GLU A 98 -7.51 8.20 6.98
C GLU A 98 -7.96 9.66 6.88
N GLU A 99 -9.17 9.95 7.38
CA GLU A 99 -9.67 11.32 7.52
C GLU A 99 -8.73 12.16 8.40
N THR A 100 -8.21 11.56 9.46
CA THR A 100 -7.19 12.18 10.31
C THR A 100 -5.90 11.37 10.21
N LEU A 101 -4.99 11.83 9.38
CA LEU A 101 -3.67 11.22 9.24
C LEU A 101 -2.76 11.67 10.39
N THR A 102 -2.31 10.72 11.18
CA THR A 102 -1.41 10.96 12.33
C THR A 102 0.04 10.67 11.94
N LEU A 103 0.91 11.66 12.06
CA LEU A 103 2.33 11.56 11.68
C LEU A 103 3.26 12.05 12.79
N LYS A 104 4.47 11.48 12.83
CA LYS A 104 5.62 11.95 13.58
C LYS A 104 6.86 11.99 12.67
N LEU A 105 7.89 12.73 13.06
CA LEU A 105 9.21 12.59 12.45
C LEU A 105 9.70 11.15 12.63
N GLY A 106 10.27 10.57 11.58
CA GLY A 106 10.70 9.19 11.56
C GLY A 106 9.60 8.17 11.25
N ALA A 107 8.34 8.60 11.07
CA ALA A 107 7.25 7.67 10.74
C ALA A 107 7.47 7.02 9.38
N GLN A 108 7.33 5.69 9.34
CA GLN A 108 7.32 4.93 8.09
C GLN A 108 5.97 5.13 7.41
N VAL A 109 6.00 5.62 6.19
CA VAL A 109 4.81 5.92 5.39
C VAL A 109 4.91 5.28 4.02
N MET A 110 3.76 5.08 3.39
CA MET A 110 3.64 4.58 2.03
C MET A 110 2.79 5.54 1.22
N PHE A 111 3.21 5.78 -0.01
CA PHE A 111 2.42 6.51 -0.99
C PHE A 111 1.23 5.66 -1.46
N ILE A 112 0.05 6.29 -1.58
CA ILE A 112 -1.19 5.64 -2.02
C ILE A 112 -1.67 6.14 -3.39
N LYS A 113 -0.82 6.89 -4.07
CA LYS A 113 -1.06 7.44 -5.41
C LYS A 113 0.25 7.45 -6.18
N ASN A 114 0.19 7.34 -7.50
CA ASN A 114 1.36 7.54 -8.35
C ASN A 114 1.63 9.03 -8.49
N ASP A 115 2.90 9.38 -8.55
CA ASP A 115 3.32 10.72 -8.93
C ASP A 115 2.90 11.01 -10.37
N THR A 116 2.22 12.12 -10.57
CA THR A 116 1.76 12.60 -11.89
C THR A 116 2.75 13.60 -12.52
N GLY A 117 3.84 13.95 -11.80
CA GLY A 117 4.91 14.78 -12.31
C GLY A 117 5.73 14.10 -13.40
N GLU A 118 6.49 14.89 -14.17
CA GLU A 118 7.34 14.37 -15.26
C GLU A 118 8.39 13.38 -14.75
N ASP A 119 8.98 13.65 -13.57
CA ASP A 119 10.06 12.85 -12.99
C ASP A 119 9.60 11.54 -12.33
N ARG A 120 8.30 11.38 -12.06
CA ARG A 120 7.71 10.20 -11.40
C ARG A 120 8.50 9.72 -10.19
N LYS A 121 8.78 10.61 -9.24
CA LYS A 121 9.65 10.37 -8.08
C LYS A 121 9.14 9.30 -7.12
N TYR A 122 7.83 9.02 -7.14
CA TYR A 122 7.21 7.98 -6.34
C TYR A 122 6.08 7.28 -7.08
N PHE A 123 5.72 6.11 -6.59
CA PHE A 123 4.60 5.30 -7.09
C PHE A 123 3.75 4.78 -5.93
N ASN A 124 2.54 4.34 -6.24
CA ASN A 124 1.65 3.72 -5.26
C ASN A 124 2.30 2.46 -4.67
N GLY A 125 2.49 2.44 -3.35
CA GLY A 125 3.19 1.40 -2.61
C GLY A 125 4.65 1.73 -2.26
N LYS A 126 5.26 2.80 -2.80
CA LYS A 126 6.61 3.19 -2.41
C LYS A 126 6.65 3.59 -0.94
N ILE A 127 7.56 2.98 -0.18
CA ILE A 127 7.73 3.22 1.26
C ILE A 127 8.83 4.25 1.46
N GLY A 128 8.60 5.17 2.40
CA GLY A 128 9.57 6.16 2.82
C GLY A 128 9.45 6.51 4.29
N VAL A 129 10.27 7.42 4.75
CA VAL A 129 10.30 7.90 6.14
C VAL A 129 10.08 9.41 6.17
N VAL A 130 9.23 9.86 7.06
CA VAL A 130 8.97 11.29 7.27
C VAL A 130 10.19 11.96 7.86
N LYS A 131 10.84 12.86 7.10
CA LYS A 131 12.02 13.62 7.51
C LYS A 131 11.67 15.00 8.05
N GLU A 132 10.63 15.63 7.51
CA GLU A 132 10.18 16.96 7.95
C GLU A 132 8.66 17.08 7.80
N LEU A 133 8.03 17.82 8.70
CA LEU A 133 6.60 18.16 8.70
C LEU A 133 6.45 19.68 8.76
N ASN A 134 6.09 20.29 7.64
CA ASN A 134 5.79 21.71 7.56
C ASN A 134 4.28 21.90 7.32
N LEU A 135 3.53 21.95 8.42
CA LEU A 135 2.07 22.00 8.34
C LEU A 135 1.55 23.36 7.88
N ASP A 136 2.28 24.43 8.13
CA ASP A 136 1.92 25.79 7.69
C ASP A 136 1.98 25.90 6.16
N LYS A 137 2.94 25.20 5.54
CA LYS A 137 3.06 25.12 4.08
C LYS A 137 2.31 23.92 3.49
N HIS A 138 1.61 23.13 4.31
CA HIS A 138 0.97 21.88 3.89
C HIS A 138 1.93 20.95 3.13
N GLN A 139 3.12 20.70 3.70
CA GLN A 139 4.18 19.90 3.10
C GLN A 139 4.72 18.87 4.09
N VAL A 140 5.03 17.70 3.58
CA VAL A 140 5.73 16.62 4.28
C VAL A 140 6.94 16.23 3.44
N LEU A 141 8.15 16.28 3.99
CA LEU A 141 9.34 15.76 3.33
C LEU A 141 9.46 14.26 3.65
N VAL A 142 9.46 13.44 2.62
CA VAL A 142 9.63 11.98 2.73
C VAL A 142 10.93 11.58 2.08
N GLY A 143 11.78 10.87 2.83
CA GLY A 143 13.03 10.32 2.35
C GLY A 143 12.94 8.82 2.13
N PHE A 144 13.80 8.32 1.26
CA PHE A 144 13.86 6.91 0.87
C PHE A 144 15.20 6.29 1.27
N LYS A 145 15.20 4.96 1.42
CA LYS A 145 16.43 4.19 1.73
C LYS A 145 17.07 3.56 0.49
N ASP A 146 16.36 3.56 -0.63
CA ASP A 146 16.85 3.07 -1.92
C ASP A 146 17.84 4.03 -2.61
N GLY A 147 18.19 5.13 -1.96
CA GLY A 147 19.07 6.17 -2.51
C GLY A 147 18.35 7.17 -3.41
N SER A 148 17.04 7.05 -3.61
CA SER A 148 16.25 8.07 -4.32
C SER A 148 16.25 9.39 -3.57
N GLU A 149 16.07 10.48 -4.32
CA GLU A 149 15.93 11.82 -3.76
C GLU A 149 14.72 11.94 -2.83
N ASP A 150 14.86 12.74 -1.78
CA ASP A 150 13.78 13.08 -0.89
C ASP A 150 12.68 13.84 -1.65
N VAL A 151 11.43 13.56 -1.31
CA VAL A 151 10.27 14.15 -2.00
C VAL A 151 9.46 15.04 -1.07
N VAL A 152 9.19 16.27 -1.51
CA VAL A 152 8.22 17.15 -0.85
C VAL A 152 6.82 16.76 -1.29
N VAL A 153 6.11 16.13 -0.38
CA VAL A 153 4.72 15.66 -0.59
C VAL A 153 3.76 16.80 -0.23
N ARG A 154 2.79 17.05 -1.11
CA ARG A 154 1.68 17.99 -0.89
C ARG A 154 0.37 17.23 -0.80
N ARG A 155 -0.69 17.95 -0.39
CA ARG A 155 -2.04 17.37 -0.43
C ARG A 155 -2.46 17.08 -1.86
N GLU A 156 -3.09 15.95 -2.03
CA GLU A 156 -3.76 15.54 -3.26
C GLU A 156 -5.27 15.57 -3.08
N THR A 157 -5.98 15.74 -4.16
CA THR A 157 -7.45 15.74 -4.16
C THR A 157 -7.94 14.54 -4.96
N TRP A 158 -8.88 13.82 -4.39
CA TRP A 158 -9.65 12.78 -5.05
C TRP A 158 -11.08 13.27 -5.26
N GLU A 159 -11.66 12.92 -6.38
CA GLU A 159 -12.99 13.32 -6.80
C GLU A 159 -13.92 12.13 -6.83
N ASN A 160 -15.13 12.30 -6.31
CA ASN A 160 -16.24 11.38 -6.53
C ASN A 160 -16.96 11.81 -7.80
N ILE A 161 -16.74 11.09 -8.88
CA ILE A 161 -17.24 11.44 -10.21
C ILE A 161 -18.44 10.55 -10.58
N LYS A 162 -19.53 11.18 -11.01
CA LYS A 162 -20.67 10.51 -11.61
C LYS A 162 -20.66 10.74 -13.13
N TYR A 163 -20.70 9.65 -13.86
CA TYR A 163 -20.79 9.70 -15.31
C TYR A 163 -22.26 9.78 -15.74
N LYS A 164 -22.59 10.76 -16.60
CA LYS A 164 -23.90 10.93 -17.22
C LYS A 164 -23.77 10.85 -18.74
N TYR A 165 -24.61 10.06 -19.39
CA TYR A 165 -24.67 10.05 -20.84
C TYR A 165 -25.59 11.16 -21.34
N ASN A 166 -25.04 12.13 -22.08
CA ASN A 166 -25.76 13.18 -22.74
C ASN A 166 -26.16 12.70 -24.14
N LYS A 167 -27.45 12.34 -24.28
CA LYS A 167 -28.02 11.85 -25.55
C LYS A 167 -28.02 12.90 -26.66
N GLY A 168 -27.99 14.20 -26.35
CA GLY A 168 -28.02 15.27 -27.32
C GLY A 168 -26.68 15.48 -28.01
N GLU A 169 -25.58 15.26 -27.28
CA GLU A 169 -24.23 15.45 -27.80
C GLU A 169 -23.50 14.13 -28.07
N ASP A 170 -24.12 12.98 -27.77
CA ASP A 170 -23.54 11.64 -27.85
C ASP A 170 -22.21 11.51 -27.07
N LYS A 171 -22.20 12.09 -25.88
CA LYS A 171 -21.00 12.16 -25.03
C LYS A 171 -21.28 11.73 -23.60
N ILE A 172 -20.25 11.20 -22.94
CA ILE A 172 -20.24 10.98 -21.49
C ILE A 172 -19.76 12.26 -20.83
N GLU A 173 -20.59 12.82 -19.98
CA GLU A 173 -20.27 13.97 -19.14
C GLU A 173 -19.86 13.50 -17.74
N GLU A 174 -18.88 14.19 -17.15
CA GLU A 174 -18.40 13.97 -15.79
C GLU A 174 -19.00 15.03 -14.87
N GLU A 175 -19.64 14.59 -13.80
CA GLU A 175 -20.15 15.46 -12.74
C GLU A 175 -19.41 15.12 -11.45
N VAL A 176 -18.65 16.07 -10.90
CA VAL A 176 -17.97 15.92 -9.60
C VAL A 176 -19.01 16.09 -8.50
N LEU A 177 -19.32 15.02 -7.77
CA LEU A 177 -20.27 15.01 -6.66
C LEU A 177 -19.65 15.48 -5.34
N GLY A 178 -18.37 15.27 -5.17
CA GLY A 178 -17.65 15.66 -3.95
C GLY A 178 -16.15 15.44 -4.06
N THR A 179 -15.40 15.98 -3.10
CA THR A 179 -13.93 15.88 -3.10
C THR A 179 -13.39 15.53 -1.72
N PHE A 180 -12.28 14.79 -1.70
CA PHE A 180 -11.50 14.47 -0.52
C PHE A 180 -10.06 14.92 -0.73
N SER A 181 -9.53 15.80 0.12
CA SER A 181 -8.16 16.32 0.00
C SER A 181 -7.33 15.98 1.24
N GLN A 182 -6.24 15.22 1.05
CA GLN A 182 -5.31 14.79 2.10
C GLN A 182 -3.92 14.56 1.51
N PHE A 183 -2.90 14.38 2.34
CA PHE A 183 -1.63 13.83 1.86
C PHE A 183 -1.83 12.43 1.31
N PRO A 184 -1.24 12.09 0.14
CA PRO A 184 -1.33 10.77 -0.46
C PRO A 184 -0.46 9.75 0.28
N LEU A 185 -0.56 9.72 1.60
CA LEU A 185 0.25 8.93 2.50
C LEU A 185 -0.62 8.12 3.47
N ARG A 186 -0.09 6.99 3.93
CA ARG A 186 -0.57 6.28 5.12
C ARG A 186 0.61 5.69 5.89
N LEU A 187 0.40 5.37 7.18
CA LEU A 187 1.38 4.61 7.94
C LEU A 187 1.61 3.23 7.30
N ALA A 188 2.84 2.75 7.32
CA ALA A 188 3.26 1.60 6.54
C ALA A 188 4.16 0.61 7.29
N TRP A 189 4.06 0.48 8.60
CA TRP A 189 4.65 -0.66 9.30
C TRP A 189 3.80 -1.92 9.11
N ALA A 190 2.48 -1.74 8.98
CA ALA A 190 1.58 -2.84 8.64
C ALA A 190 0.47 -2.39 7.69
N ILE A 191 0.02 -3.32 6.85
CA ILE A 191 -1.10 -3.14 5.93
C ILE A 191 -1.84 -4.47 5.79
N THR A 192 -3.13 -4.42 5.47
CA THR A 192 -3.85 -5.67 5.18
C THR A 192 -3.51 -6.20 3.80
N ILE A 193 -3.57 -7.52 3.66
CA ILE A 193 -3.39 -8.24 2.40
C ILE A 193 -4.27 -7.66 1.29
N HIS A 194 -5.53 -7.35 1.57
CA HIS A 194 -6.44 -6.77 0.58
C HIS A 194 -5.96 -5.39 0.08
N LYS A 195 -5.55 -4.51 1.00
CA LYS A 195 -5.05 -3.18 0.63
C LYS A 195 -3.68 -3.22 -0.04
N SER A 196 -2.91 -4.29 0.17
CA SER A 196 -1.61 -4.49 -0.46
C SER A 196 -1.72 -5.06 -1.89
N GLN A 197 -2.92 -5.41 -2.36
CA GLN A 197 -3.14 -5.93 -3.72
C GLN A 197 -2.69 -4.92 -4.78
N GLY A 198 -1.85 -5.38 -5.71
CA GLY A 198 -1.28 -4.52 -6.76
C GLY A 198 -0.02 -3.76 -6.35
N LEU A 199 0.38 -3.77 -5.07
CA LEU A 199 1.61 -3.14 -4.59
C LEU A 199 2.80 -4.09 -4.69
N THR A 200 4.02 -3.53 -4.67
CA THR A 200 5.28 -4.28 -4.64
C THR A 200 6.09 -3.81 -3.45
N PHE A 201 6.63 -4.75 -2.68
CA PHE A 201 7.46 -4.47 -1.51
C PHE A 201 8.81 -5.16 -1.66
N GLU A 202 9.88 -4.50 -1.22
CA GLU A 202 11.22 -5.07 -1.19
C GLU A 202 11.36 -6.10 -0.07
N LYS A 203 10.78 -5.78 1.10
CA LYS A 203 10.83 -6.62 2.30
C LYS A 203 9.46 -6.67 2.96
N ALA A 204 8.94 -7.86 3.20
CA ALA A 204 7.67 -8.06 3.88
C ALA A 204 7.74 -9.15 4.94
N ILE A 205 6.99 -8.96 6.02
CA ILE A 205 6.68 -9.99 7.02
C ILE A 205 5.25 -10.42 6.74
N ILE A 206 5.04 -11.70 6.48
CA ILE A 206 3.71 -12.24 6.20
C ILE A 206 3.17 -12.88 7.48
N ASP A 207 2.18 -12.24 8.10
CA ASP A 207 1.43 -12.80 9.23
C ASP A 207 0.12 -13.42 8.73
N ALA A 208 0.20 -14.69 8.37
CA ALA A 208 -0.91 -15.48 7.89
C ALA A 208 -1.67 -16.22 9.00
N GLY A 209 -1.19 -16.17 10.25
CA GLY A 209 -1.72 -16.96 11.36
C GLY A 209 -3.19 -16.73 11.69
N THR A 210 -3.73 -15.54 11.33
CA THR A 210 -5.13 -15.17 11.55
C THR A 210 -5.95 -15.10 10.24
N SER A 211 -5.47 -15.72 9.17
CA SER A 211 -6.17 -15.74 7.87
C SER A 211 -7.49 -16.51 7.97
N PHE A 212 -8.58 -15.88 7.49
CA PHE A 212 -9.94 -16.43 7.58
C PHE A 212 -10.48 -16.95 6.24
N ALA A 213 -9.74 -16.83 5.15
CA ALA A 213 -10.14 -17.32 3.84
C ALA A 213 -8.95 -17.94 3.10
N ALA A 214 -9.14 -19.09 2.47
CA ALA A 214 -8.11 -19.84 1.76
C ALA A 214 -7.37 -19.04 0.68
N GLY A 215 -8.04 -18.05 0.06
CA GLY A 215 -7.42 -17.18 -0.96
C GLY A 215 -6.55 -16.06 -0.41
N GLN A 216 -6.56 -15.79 0.90
CA GLN A 216 -5.77 -14.69 1.49
C GLN A 216 -4.28 -15.02 1.48
N VAL A 217 -3.88 -16.16 1.97
CA VAL A 217 -2.47 -16.62 2.01
C VAL A 217 -1.86 -16.59 0.61
N ARG A 218 -2.58 -17.09 -0.38
CA ARG A 218 -2.16 -17.08 -1.78
C ARG A 218 -1.89 -15.67 -2.35
N SER A 219 -2.63 -14.67 -1.90
CA SER A 219 -2.44 -13.28 -2.33
C SER A 219 -1.13 -12.69 -1.83
N GLU A 220 -0.64 -13.15 -0.67
CA GLU A 220 0.56 -12.64 0.00
C GLU A 220 1.84 -13.15 -0.62
N GLU A 221 1.88 -14.43 -0.95
CA GLU A 221 3.06 -15.09 -1.53
C GLU A 221 3.50 -14.44 -2.85
N ARG A 222 2.59 -13.83 -3.59
CA ARG A 222 2.86 -13.13 -4.84
C ARG A 222 3.59 -11.78 -4.70
N ARG A 223 3.86 -11.30 -3.49
CA ARG A 223 4.26 -9.92 -3.25
C ARG A 223 5.59 -9.72 -2.60
N VAL A 224 6.18 -10.80 -2.12
CA VAL A 224 7.52 -10.74 -1.57
C VAL A 224 8.49 -10.69 -2.75
N GLY A 225 8.90 -9.48 -3.11
CA GLY A 225 10.09 -9.27 -3.92
C GLY A 225 11.32 -9.50 -3.05
N LYS A 226 12.41 -9.91 -3.65
CA LYS A 226 13.71 -10.03 -2.97
C LYS A 226 14.19 -8.68 -2.52
#